data_e66132e5e04de950a73386cb853b08be
#
_entry.id   e66132e5e04de950a73386cb853b08be
#
_cell.length_a   1.000
_cell.length_b   1.000
_cell.length_c   1.000
_cell.angle_alpha   90.00
_cell.angle_beta   90.00
_cell.angle_gamma   90.00
#
_symmetry.space_group_name_H-M   'P 1'
#
loop_
_entity.id
_entity.type
_entity.pdbx_description
1 polymer ?
#
loop_
_entity_poly.entity_id
_entity_poly.type
_entity_poly.pdbx_seq_one_letter_code
_entity_poly.pdbx_strand_id
1 'polypeptide(L)'
;MPDPQSEQTGVTSPRDSLGQCYRCIAGLLDRLEALASELAAVPVPPPAGVPGRAGALVAEIDEALNVHVIDEETDIFPAVLAASDSPAHRGQSFELVSSLLVEHRELAELWHALRIPLLALAGGVLVDFPGGTSADFLARMRRHLERESVELAELMGTVDPSRSKAIAISIAHRHDEACPRVRNCPLKP
;
A
#
# COMPACT_ATOMS: atom_id res chain seq x y z
N MET A 1 32.90 13.49 31.73
CA MET A 1 32.08 14.11 30.67
C MET A 1 31.61 12.98 29.77
N PRO A 2 30.36 12.62 29.74
CA PRO A 2 29.87 11.66 28.75
C PRO A 2 29.76 12.34 27.38
N ASP A 3 30.21 11.60 26.37
CA ASP A 3 30.27 11.97 24.96
C ASP A 3 28.84 12.17 24.40
N PRO A 4 28.50 13.29 23.77
CA PRO A 4 27.21 13.50 23.16
C PRO A 4 27.22 13.00 21.72
N GLN A 5 27.44 11.70 21.52
CA GLN A 5 27.31 11.06 20.20
C GLN A 5 26.57 9.77 20.34
N SER A 6 25.32 9.79 19.97
CA SER A 6 24.55 8.79 19.22
C SER A 6 23.06 8.79 19.58
N GLU A 7 22.39 9.90 19.36
CA GLU A 7 21.01 9.83 18.87
C GLU A 7 21.10 9.68 17.35
N GLN A 8 21.47 8.51 16.90
CA GLN A 8 21.15 8.08 15.55
C GLN A 8 19.64 7.84 15.54
N THR A 9 18.88 8.88 15.22
CA THR A 9 17.52 8.73 14.71
C THR A 9 17.63 7.76 13.54
N GLY A 10 17.15 6.53 13.75
CA GLY A 10 17.20 5.46 12.77
C GLY A 10 16.27 5.78 11.60
N VAL A 11 16.68 6.68 10.71
CA VAL A 11 15.99 6.90 9.44
C VAL A 11 16.19 5.62 8.62
N THR A 12 15.17 4.80 8.57
CA THR A 12 15.07 3.64 7.69
C THR A 12 15.30 4.08 6.24
N SER A 13 15.90 3.23 5.41
CA SER A 13 16.04 3.57 3.99
C SER A 13 14.65 3.62 3.33
N PRO A 14 14.46 4.36 2.20
CA PRO A 14 13.18 4.35 1.48
C PRO A 14 12.74 2.94 1.12
N ARG A 15 13.68 2.06 0.78
CA ARG A 15 13.44 0.64 0.49
C ARG A 15 12.88 -0.11 1.69
N ASP A 16 13.39 0.14 2.90
CA ASP A 16 12.90 -0.50 4.11
C ASP A 16 11.50 0.00 4.47
N SER A 17 11.27 1.31 4.31
CA SER A 17 9.96 1.93 4.54
C SER A 17 8.90 1.39 3.59
N LEU A 18 9.22 1.26 2.30
CA LEU A 18 8.35 0.63 1.31
C LEU A 18 8.07 -0.83 1.65
N GLY A 19 9.10 -1.62 1.98
CA GLY A 19 8.93 -3.02 2.37
C GLY A 19 8.05 -3.19 3.61
N GLN A 20 8.01 -2.22 4.51
CA GLN A 20 7.08 -2.20 5.65
C GLN A 20 5.66 -1.84 5.20
N CYS A 21 5.50 -0.86 4.29
CA CYS A 21 4.22 -0.51 3.70
C CYS A 21 3.61 -1.72 2.97
N TYR A 22 4.38 -2.41 2.14
CA TYR A 22 3.92 -3.62 1.44
C TYR A 22 3.44 -4.71 2.40
N ARG A 23 4.16 -4.96 3.51
CA ARG A 23 3.69 -5.92 4.55
C ARG A 23 2.41 -5.47 5.23
N CYS A 24 2.24 -4.17 5.47
CA CYS A 24 1.01 -3.61 6.02
C CYS A 24 -0.17 -3.88 5.07
N ILE A 25 -0.03 -3.53 3.80
CA ILE A 25 -1.06 -3.75 2.78
C ILE A 25 -1.34 -5.26 2.65
N ALA A 26 -0.32 -6.10 2.57
CA ALA A 26 -0.50 -7.56 2.49
C ALA A 26 -1.36 -8.11 3.64
N GLY A 27 -1.11 -7.67 4.87
CA GLY A 27 -1.94 -8.05 6.02
C GLY A 27 -3.39 -7.55 5.94
N LEU A 28 -3.64 -6.39 5.31
CA LEU A 28 -4.99 -5.91 5.03
C LEU A 28 -5.69 -6.74 3.96
N LEU A 29 -4.95 -7.16 2.91
CA LEU A 29 -5.46 -8.06 1.88
C LEU A 29 -5.87 -9.43 2.46
N ASP A 30 -5.06 -9.99 3.37
CA ASP A 30 -5.40 -11.25 4.04
C ASP A 30 -6.68 -11.14 4.87
N ARG A 31 -6.88 -10.00 5.54
CA ARG A 31 -8.11 -9.71 6.28
C ARG A 31 -9.32 -9.54 5.36
N LEU A 32 -9.14 -8.92 4.20
CA LEU A 32 -10.19 -8.77 3.18
C LEU A 32 -10.58 -10.13 2.61
N GLU A 33 -9.61 -10.98 2.31
CA GLU A 33 -9.84 -12.35 1.82
C GLU A 33 -10.60 -13.19 2.85
N ALA A 34 -10.23 -13.11 4.12
CA ALA A 34 -10.93 -13.79 5.20
C ALA A 34 -12.39 -13.33 5.33
N LEU A 35 -12.62 -12.01 5.26
CA LEU A 35 -13.97 -11.44 5.29
C LEU A 35 -14.80 -11.87 4.06
N ALA A 36 -14.21 -11.84 2.86
CA ALA A 36 -14.87 -12.28 1.63
C ALA A 36 -15.25 -13.76 1.70
N SER A 37 -14.35 -14.60 2.22
CA SER A 37 -14.61 -16.04 2.42
C SER A 37 -15.72 -16.29 3.43
N GLU A 38 -15.77 -15.53 4.52
CA GLU A 38 -16.84 -15.61 5.51
C GLU A 38 -18.19 -15.22 4.90
N LEU A 39 -18.23 -14.15 4.11
CA LEU A 39 -19.46 -13.70 3.43
C LEU A 39 -19.97 -14.68 2.39
N ALA A 40 -19.09 -15.41 1.72
CA ALA A 40 -19.46 -16.46 0.76
C ALA A 40 -20.02 -17.73 1.43
N ALA A 41 -19.64 -18.00 2.68
CA ALA A 41 -19.98 -19.23 3.39
C ALA A 41 -21.27 -19.12 4.24
N VAL A 42 -21.79 -17.92 4.49
CA VAL A 42 -22.84 -17.69 5.50
C VAL A 42 -24.17 -17.30 4.85
N PRO A 43 -25.31 -17.93 5.27
CA PRO A 43 -26.63 -17.44 4.91
C PRO A 43 -26.90 -16.06 5.54
N VAL A 44 -27.67 -15.27 4.83
CA VAL A 44 -28.17 -13.94 5.25
C VAL A 44 -29.08 -14.07 6.49
N PRO A 45 -28.91 -13.31 7.56
CA PRO A 45 -28.04 -12.14 7.73
C PRO A 45 -26.57 -12.48 8.15
N PRO A 46 -25.60 -11.58 7.88
CA PRO A 46 -24.21 -11.81 8.28
C PRO A 46 -24.09 -11.86 9.81
N PRO A 47 -23.10 -12.62 10.34
CA PRO A 47 -22.87 -12.74 11.77
C PRO A 47 -22.66 -11.40 12.47
N ALA A 48 -23.02 -11.35 13.77
CA ALA A 48 -22.76 -10.19 14.61
C ALA A 48 -21.27 -9.82 14.57
N GLY A 49 -20.95 -8.54 14.34
CA GLY A 49 -19.59 -8.02 14.25
C GLY A 49 -19.02 -7.91 12.82
N VAL A 50 -19.59 -8.58 11.83
CA VAL A 50 -19.19 -8.42 10.41
C VAL A 50 -19.29 -6.96 9.95
N PRO A 51 -20.39 -6.23 10.20
CA PRO A 51 -20.49 -4.83 9.84
C PRO A 51 -19.36 -3.96 10.39
N GLY A 52 -19.06 -4.10 11.68
CA GLY A 52 -17.98 -3.33 12.30
C GLY A 52 -16.60 -3.64 11.73
N ARG A 53 -16.32 -4.93 11.41
CA ARG A 53 -15.06 -5.34 10.77
C ARG A 53 -14.96 -4.82 9.32
N ALA A 54 -16.05 -4.85 8.57
CA ALA A 54 -16.09 -4.31 7.20
C ALA A 54 -15.79 -2.82 7.19
N GLY A 55 -16.42 -2.03 8.05
CA GLY A 55 -16.18 -0.58 8.14
C GLY A 55 -14.76 -0.24 8.56
N ALA A 56 -14.21 -0.93 9.56
CA ALA A 56 -12.83 -0.74 9.99
C ALA A 56 -11.84 -1.10 8.87
N LEU A 57 -12.07 -2.21 8.18
CA LEU A 57 -11.20 -2.67 7.10
C LEU A 57 -11.20 -1.70 5.91
N VAL A 58 -12.36 -1.16 5.53
CA VAL A 58 -12.44 -0.13 4.48
C VAL A 58 -11.60 1.09 4.84
N ALA A 59 -11.73 1.61 6.06
CA ALA A 59 -10.97 2.77 6.49
C ALA A 59 -9.46 2.52 6.50
N GLU A 60 -9.04 1.35 6.95
CA GLU A 60 -7.62 0.97 7.00
C GLU A 60 -7.04 0.75 5.59
N ILE A 61 -7.77 0.14 4.67
CA ILE A 61 -7.33 -0.04 3.27
C ILE A 61 -7.31 1.30 2.54
N ASP A 62 -8.35 2.14 2.67
CA ASP A 62 -8.38 3.49 2.08
C ASP A 62 -7.13 4.28 2.45
N GLU A 63 -6.76 4.30 3.73
CA GLU A 63 -5.59 5.01 4.22
C GLU A 63 -4.27 4.40 3.70
N ALA A 64 -4.13 3.07 3.79
CA ALA A 64 -2.91 2.39 3.39
C ALA A 64 -2.63 2.54 1.89
N LEU A 65 -3.64 2.38 1.03
CA LEU A 65 -3.50 2.55 -0.42
C LEU A 65 -3.23 4.00 -0.80
N ASN A 66 -3.89 4.96 -0.13
CA ASN A 66 -3.66 6.38 -0.39
C ASN A 66 -2.21 6.79 -0.09
N VAL A 67 -1.68 6.38 1.06
CA VAL A 67 -0.29 6.68 1.45
C VAL A 67 0.70 6.01 0.50
N HIS A 68 0.48 4.74 0.16
CA HIS A 68 1.30 3.98 -0.77
C HIS A 68 1.43 4.67 -2.14
N VAL A 69 0.30 5.03 -2.75
CA VAL A 69 0.28 5.72 -4.05
C VAL A 69 0.97 7.09 -3.98
N ILE A 70 0.74 7.86 -2.90
CA ILE A 70 1.40 9.16 -2.72
C ILE A 70 2.91 9.01 -2.58
N ASP A 71 3.40 8.02 -1.80
CA ASP A 71 4.82 7.77 -1.64
C ASP A 71 5.50 7.48 -2.99
N GLU A 72 4.85 6.70 -3.82
CA GLU A 72 5.41 6.31 -5.10
C GLU A 72 5.30 7.40 -6.16
N GLU A 73 4.12 7.94 -6.39
CA GLU A 73 3.89 8.90 -7.46
C GLU A 73 4.52 10.27 -7.18
N THR A 74 4.64 10.66 -5.90
CA THR A 74 5.20 11.97 -5.53
C THR A 74 6.71 11.95 -5.30
N ASP A 75 7.25 10.88 -4.71
CA ASP A 75 8.64 10.84 -4.29
C ASP A 75 9.48 9.83 -5.09
N ILE A 76 9.00 8.58 -5.21
CA ILE A 76 9.81 7.47 -5.71
C ILE A 76 9.91 7.49 -7.24
N PHE A 77 8.79 7.52 -7.95
CA PHE A 77 8.78 7.52 -9.42
C PHE A 77 9.57 8.69 -10.00
N PRO A 78 9.40 9.95 -9.54
CA PRO A 78 10.22 11.05 -10.01
C PRO A 78 11.71 10.88 -9.70
N ALA A 79 12.07 10.24 -8.59
CA ALA A 79 13.46 10.01 -8.24
C ALA A 79 14.11 8.96 -9.14
N VAL A 80 13.43 7.85 -9.40
CA VAL A 80 13.87 6.77 -10.29
C VAL A 80 14.04 7.28 -11.72
N LEU A 81 13.07 8.03 -12.23
CA LEU A 81 13.15 8.62 -13.58
C LEU A 81 14.32 9.61 -13.71
N ALA A 82 14.62 10.37 -12.66
CA ALA A 82 15.72 11.33 -12.65
C ALA A 82 17.10 10.68 -12.47
N ALA A 83 17.18 9.48 -11.88
CA ALA A 83 18.45 8.77 -11.62
C ALA A 83 19.00 8.04 -12.84
N SER A 84 18.27 7.98 -13.94
CA SER A 84 18.61 7.17 -15.13
C SER A 84 19.71 7.81 -15.96
N ASP A 85 20.94 7.29 -15.87
CA ASP A 85 22.15 7.85 -16.48
C ASP A 85 22.32 7.50 -17.96
N SER A 86 21.76 6.37 -18.45
CA SER A 86 21.87 5.92 -19.82
C SER A 86 20.52 5.92 -20.55
N PRO A 87 20.51 6.00 -21.90
CA PRO A 87 19.27 5.90 -22.66
C PRO A 87 18.50 4.59 -22.42
N ALA A 88 19.22 3.47 -22.28
CA ALA A 88 18.61 2.16 -22.01
C ALA A 88 17.96 2.12 -20.63
N HIS A 89 18.65 2.61 -19.60
CA HIS A 89 18.12 2.67 -18.23
C HIS A 89 16.93 3.62 -18.12
N ARG A 90 16.97 4.75 -18.85
CA ARG A 90 15.80 5.66 -18.94
C ARG A 90 14.59 4.99 -19.57
N GLY A 91 14.78 4.20 -20.65
CA GLY A 91 13.70 3.44 -21.27
C GLY A 91 13.06 2.47 -20.28
N GLN A 92 13.87 1.68 -19.61
CA GLN A 92 13.41 0.72 -18.60
C GLN A 92 12.66 1.38 -17.43
N SER A 93 13.21 2.45 -16.86
CA SER A 93 12.56 3.20 -15.78
C SER A 93 11.23 3.81 -16.23
N PHE A 94 11.18 4.37 -17.45
CA PHE A 94 9.97 4.95 -17.98
C PHE A 94 8.88 3.90 -18.25
N GLU A 95 9.24 2.74 -18.81
CA GLU A 95 8.31 1.64 -19.05
C GLU A 95 7.74 1.10 -17.74
N LEU A 96 8.58 0.86 -16.73
CA LEU A 96 8.14 0.39 -15.43
C LEU A 96 7.18 1.38 -14.77
N VAL A 97 7.60 2.64 -14.61
CA VAL A 97 6.78 3.69 -13.96
C VAL A 97 5.46 3.87 -14.70
N SER A 98 5.48 3.92 -16.04
CA SER A 98 4.26 4.07 -16.83
C SER A 98 3.29 2.92 -16.62
N SER A 99 3.80 1.69 -16.51
CA SER A 99 2.95 0.51 -16.28
C SER A 99 2.40 0.48 -14.85
N LEU A 100 3.18 0.85 -13.83
CA LEU A 100 2.72 0.94 -12.45
C LEU A 100 1.62 2.02 -12.29
N LEU A 101 1.76 3.16 -12.95
CA LEU A 101 0.71 4.21 -12.98
C LEU A 101 -0.61 3.72 -13.62
N VAL A 102 -0.55 2.80 -14.58
CA VAL A 102 -1.76 2.17 -15.14
C VAL A 102 -2.34 1.20 -14.12
N GLU A 103 -1.51 0.37 -13.50
CA GLU A 103 -1.93 -0.59 -12.47
C GLU A 103 -2.59 0.11 -11.28
N HIS A 104 -2.06 1.26 -10.80
CA HIS A 104 -2.69 2.07 -9.74
C HIS A 104 -4.13 2.44 -10.08
N ARG A 105 -4.38 2.91 -11.31
CA ARG A 105 -5.73 3.28 -11.75
C ARG A 105 -6.66 2.08 -11.80
N GLU A 106 -6.22 0.97 -12.38
CA GLU A 106 -7.01 -0.26 -12.45
C GLU A 106 -7.34 -0.82 -11.04
N LEU A 107 -6.35 -0.80 -10.14
CA LEU A 107 -6.53 -1.21 -8.74
C LEU A 107 -7.48 -0.29 -7.98
N ALA A 108 -7.40 1.03 -8.22
CA ALA A 108 -8.32 2.00 -7.64
C ALA A 108 -9.77 1.77 -8.10
N GLU A 109 -9.98 1.43 -9.38
CA GLU A 109 -11.31 1.09 -9.90
C GLU A 109 -11.87 -0.18 -9.25
N LEU A 110 -11.06 -1.24 -9.15
CA LEU A 110 -11.45 -2.47 -8.48
C LEU A 110 -11.74 -2.25 -6.99
N TRP A 111 -10.88 -1.49 -6.31
CA TRP A 111 -11.11 -1.15 -4.90
C TRP A 111 -12.39 -0.33 -4.73
N HIS A 112 -12.66 0.65 -5.59
CA HIS A 112 -13.89 1.43 -5.55
C HIS A 112 -15.13 0.54 -5.69
N ALA A 113 -15.09 -0.44 -6.60
CA ALA A 113 -16.18 -1.39 -6.79
C ALA A 113 -16.44 -2.28 -5.55
N LEU A 114 -15.38 -2.61 -4.79
CA LEU A 114 -15.49 -3.38 -3.53
C LEU A 114 -15.87 -2.52 -2.33
N ARG A 115 -15.38 -1.31 -2.29
CA ARG A 115 -15.58 -0.37 -1.18
C ARG A 115 -17.06 -0.06 -0.95
N ILE A 116 -17.83 0.11 -2.02
CA ILE A 116 -19.26 0.44 -1.95
C ILE A 116 -20.06 -0.66 -1.22
N PRO A 117 -20.04 -1.94 -1.62
CA PRO A 117 -20.75 -2.99 -0.90
C PRO A 117 -20.20 -3.21 0.53
N LEU A 118 -18.90 -3.04 0.76
CA LEU A 118 -18.35 -3.14 2.12
C LEU A 118 -18.87 -2.03 3.05
N LEU A 119 -19.02 -0.80 2.56
CA LEU A 119 -19.63 0.30 3.31
C LEU A 119 -21.13 0.08 3.55
N ALA A 120 -21.86 -0.45 2.57
CA ALA A 120 -23.26 -0.81 2.76
C ALA A 120 -23.40 -1.89 3.84
N LEU A 121 -22.54 -2.90 3.81
CA LEU A 121 -22.47 -3.94 4.85
C LEU A 121 -22.14 -3.35 6.22
N ALA A 122 -21.19 -2.42 6.29
CA ALA A 122 -20.85 -1.70 7.52
C ALA A 122 -22.04 -0.90 8.11
N GLY A 123 -22.91 -0.38 7.23
CA GLY A 123 -24.17 0.28 7.60
C GLY A 123 -25.30 -0.69 7.94
N GLY A 124 -25.05 -2.01 7.96
CA GLY A 124 -26.07 -3.04 8.25
C GLY A 124 -26.99 -3.34 7.08
N VAL A 125 -26.67 -2.88 5.88
CA VAL A 125 -27.43 -3.19 4.67
C VAL A 125 -26.98 -4.55 4.14
N LEU A 126 -27.93 -5.42 3.86
CA LEU A 126 -27.64 -6.71 3.21
C LEU A 126 -27.29 -6.47 1.74
N VAL A 127 -26.14 -6.95 1.35
CA VAL A 127 -25.63 -6.84 -0.01
C VAL A 127 -25.18 -8.21 -0.53
N ASP A 128 -25.34 -8.43 -1.82
CA ASP A 128 -24.64 -9.51 -2.49
C ASP A 128 -23.17 -9.09 -2.68
N PHE A 129 -22.28 -9.74 -1.93
CA PHE A 129 -20.88 -9.36 -1.96
C PHE A 129 -20.19 -9.84 -3.24
N PRO A 130 -19.52 -8.97 -4.00
CA PRO A 130 -18.95 -9.31 -5.31
C PRO A 130 -17.66 -10.12 -5.16
N GLY A 131 -17.76 -11.39 -4.81
CA GLY A 131 -16.64 -12.29 -4.55
C GLY A 131 -15.65 -12.40 -5.72
N GLY A 132 -16.13 -12.37 -6.96
CA GLY A 132 -15.29 -12.37 -8.15
C GLY A 132 -14.43 -11.12 -8.26
N THR A 133 -14.99 -9.95 -8.03
CA THR A 133 -14.24 -8.68 -8.01
C THR A 133 -13.24 -8.64 -6.87
N SER A 134 -13.61 -9.20 -5.70
CA SER A 134 -12.71 -9.33 -4.56
C SER A 134 -11.49 -10.20 -4.90
N ALA A 135 -11.71 -11.35 -5.50
CA ALA A 135 -10.63 -12.25 -5.91
C ALA A 135 -9.70 -11.59 -6.96
N ASP A 136 -10.25 -10.85 -7.92
CA ASP A 136 -9.47 -10.15 -8.94
C ASP A 136 -8.62 -9.02 -8.30
N PHE A 137 -9.21 -8.19 -7.45
CA PHE A 137 -8.49 -7.16 -6.71
C PHE A 137 -7.34 -7.74 -5.88
N LEU A 138 -7.61 -8.78 -5.08
CA LEU A 138 -6.60 -9.43 -4.23
C LEU A 138 -5.44 -9.98 -5.06
N ALA A 139 -5.74 -10.68 -6.17
CA ALA A 139 -4.73 -11.27 -7.03
C ALA A 139 -3.88 -10.19 -7.72
N ARG A 140 -4.50 -9.12 -8.22
CA ARG A 140 -3.79 -8.03 -8.90
C ARG A 140 -2.97 -7.20 -7.92
N MET A 141 -3.50 -6.86 -6.75
CA MET A 141 -2.78 -6.08 -5.74
C MET A 141 -1.56 -6.83 -5.21
N ARG A 142 -1.67 -8.14 -4.93
CA ARG A 142 -0.52 -8.95 -4.51
C ARG A 142 0.56 -8.99 -5.58
N ARG A 143 0.20 -9.16 -6.85
CA ARG A 143 1.16 -9.16 -7.98
C ARG A 143 1.82 -7.79 -8.14
N HIS A 144 1.07 -6.71 -7.99
CA HIS A 144 1.57 -5.35 -8.04
C HIS A 144 2.63 -5.10 -6.96
N LEU A 145 2.33 -5.40 -5.69
CA LEU A 145 3.29 -5.30 -4.58
C LEU A 145 4.54 -6.18 -4.78
N GLU A 146 4.38 -7.39 -5.32
CA GLU A 146 5.50 -8.27 -5.63
C GLU A 146 6.41 -7.65 -6.71
N ARG A 147 5.81 -7.13 -7.76
CA ARG A 147 6.52 -6.45 -8.85
C ARG A 147 7.30 -5.25 -8.35
N GLU A 148 6.71 -4.40 -7.53
CA GLU A 148 7.39 -3.24 -6.93
C GLU A 148 8.52 -3.66 -6.00
N SER A 149 8.30 -4.68 -5.20
CA SER A 149 9.33 -5.18 -4.28
C SER A 149 10.59 -5.69 -4.98
N VAL A 150 10.50 -6.02 -6.26
CA VAL A 150 11.62 -6.50 -7.09
C VAL A 150 12.09 -5.41 -8.04
N GLU A 151 11.25 -5.02 -9.01
CA GLU A 151 11.66 -4.17 -10.12
C GLU A 151 11.88 -2.70 -9.69
N LEU A 152 10.94 -2.14 -8.90
CA LEU A 152 11.07 -0.77 -8.40
C LEU A 152 12.20 -0.66 -7.37
N ALA A 153 12.34 -1.66 -6.50
CA ALA A 153 13.41 -1.70 -5.51
C ALA A 153 14.81 -1.77 -6.15
N GLU A 154 14.96 -2.43 -7.31
CA GLU A 154 16.20 -2.44 -8.08
C GLU A 154 16.53 -1.05 -8.60
N LEU A 155 15.58 -0.37 -9.23
CA LEU A 155 15.76 0.99 -9.75
C LEU A 155 16.01 2.01 -8.64
N MET A 156 15.39 1.86 -7.47
CA MET A 156 15.68 2.69 -6.29
C MET A 156 17.14 2.58 -5.83
N GLY A 157 17.81 1.47 -6.10
CA GLY A 157 19.24 1.29 -5.83
C GLY A 157 20.15 2.22 -6.63
N THR A 158 19.67 2.83 -7.71
CA THR A 158 20.41 3.78 -8.55
C THR A 158 20.21 5.26 -8.14
N VAL A 159 19.26 5.53 -7.25
CA VAL A 159 18.97 6.88 -6.78
C VAL A 159 20.10 7.37 -5.88
N ASP A 160 20.50 8.63 -6.06
CA ASP A 160 21.54 9.27 -5.24
C ASP A 160 21.25 9.15 -3.74
N PRO A 161 22.26 8.83 -2.90
CA PRO A 161 22.06 8.60 -1.46
C PRO A 161 21.44 9.78 -0.71
N SER A 162 21.77 11.03 -1.09
CA SER A 162 21.21 12.22 -0.45
C SER A 162 19.74 12.37 -0.76
N ARG A 163 19.35 12.10 -2.00
CA ARG A 163 17.95 12.10 -2.44
C ARG A 163 17.17 10.95 -1.81
N SER A 164 17.76 9.76 -1.76
CA SER A 164 17.18 8.60 -1.05
C SER A 164 16.88 8.93 0.41
N LYS A 165 17.80 9.62 1.11
CA LYS A 165 17.58 10.04 2.49
C LYS A 165 16.43 11.05 2.61
N ALA A 166 16.34 12.02 1.70
CA ALA A 166 15.24 12.99 1.69
C ALA A 166 13.87 12.30 1.48
N ILE A 167 13.80 11.34 0.57
CA ILE A 167 12.60 10.52 0.32
C ILE A 167 12.23 9.72 1.58
N ALA A 168 13.20 9.07 2.23
CA ALA A 168 12.93 8.33 3.46
C ALA A 168 12.32 9.20 4.57
N ILE A 169 12.79 10.44 4.71
CA ILE A 169 12.23 11.42 5.67
C ILE A 169 10.78 11.79 5.28
N SER A 170 10.53 12.06 3.99
CA SER A 170 9.20 12.42 3.49
C SER A 170 8.18 11.29 3.74
N ILE A 171 8.57 10.06 3.41
CA ILE A 171 7.75 8.85 3.64
C ILE A 171 7.49 8.66 5.14
N ALA A 172 8.53 8.71 5.98
CA ALA A 172 8.38 8.54 7.42
C ALA A 172 7.39 9.55 8.02
N HIS A 173 7.46 10.82 7.61
CA HIS A 173 6.54 11.85 8.08
C HIS A 173 5.08 11.55 7.70
N ARG A 174 4.81 11.14 6.45
CA ARG A 174 3.45 10.74 6.03
C ARG A 174 2.94 9.53 6.80
N HIS A 175 3.80 8.55 7.02
CA HIS A 175 3.42 7.34 7.75
C HIS A 175 3.17 7.61 9.23
N ASP A 176 3.89 8.52 9.87
CA ASP A 176 3.62 8.96 11.24
C ASP A 176 2.24 9.61 11.37
N GLU A 177 1.77 10.32 10.35
CA GLU A 177 0.46 10.94 10.32
C GLU A 177 -0.67 9.94 10.00
N ALA A 178 -0.44 9.02 9.08
CA ALA A 178 -1.42 8.08 8.55
C ALA A 178 -1.54 6.78 9.38
N CYS A 179 -0.41 6.21 9.80
CA CYS A 179 -0.37 4.92 10.50
C CYS A 179 -1.11 4.83 11.83
N PRO A 180 -1.39 5.91 12.60
CA PRO A 180 -2.29 5.81 13.76
C PRO A 180 -3.67 5.26 13.43
N ARG A 181 -4.11 5.38 12.18
CA ARG A 181 -5.42 4.90 11.71
C ARG A 181 -5.39 3.43 11.26
N VAL A 182 -4.22 2.90 10.90
CA VAL A 182 -4.03 1.50 10.51
C VAL A 182 -3.58 0.70 11.74
N ARG A 183 -4.48 -0.11 12.32
CA ARG A 183 -4.29 -0.76 13.63
C ARG A 183 -3.05 -1.64 13.77
N ASN A 184 -2.59 -2.26 12.70
CA ASN A 184 -1.47 -3.20 12.69
C ASN A 184 -0.34 -2.76 11.75
N CYS A 185 -0.20 -1.47 11.47
CA CYS A 185 0.91 -0.98 10.66
C CYS A 185 2.24 -1.23 11.39
N PRO A 186 3.19 -1.95 10.78
CA PRO A 186 4.50 -2.24 11.40
C PRO A 186 5.39 -1.00 11.55
N LEU A 187 4.98 0.16 11.00
CA LEU A 187 5.67 1.44 11.14
C LEU A 187 5.27 2.19 12.42
N LYS A 188 4.36 1.66 13.23
CA LYS A 188 4.11 2.22 14.56
C LYS A 188 5.34 2.05 15.43
N PRO A 189 5.84 3.13 16.06
CA PRO A 189 6.91 3.06 17.04
C PRO A 189 6.51 2.21 18.26
#